data_e922b6977a29c45d89b2d5a9f4e98a37
#
_entry.id   e922b6977a29c45d89b2d5a9f4e98a37
#
_cell.length_a   1.000
_cell.length_b   1.000
_cell.length_c   1.000
_cell.angle_alpha   90.00
_cell.angle_beta   90.00
_cell.angle_gamma   90.00
#
_symmetry.space_group_name_H-M   'P 1'
#
loop_
_entity.id
_entity.type
_entity.pdbx_description
1 polymer ?
#
loop_
_entity_poly.entity_id
_entity_poly.type
_entity_poly.pdbx_seq_one_letter_code
_entity_poly.pdbx_strand_id
1 'polypeptide(L)'
;LIAITGSLLGDPATWIERALVVLVAASPCALAISVPVTVVAAIGAASRIGALVKGGAALEALGRIRSVALDKTGTLTRNQPAVVDVATTPRHTREQVLDIAAALEARSEHPLARAILAAVPEHRDAENVEAVTGAGLTGTIDGRPARLGRPGWIPAGELAEPVTAMQEAGATAVLIEYDGAVIGAVAVRDDLRPEAPEVVARLRASGYQVAMLTGDNERTAAALAAQAGITDVHADLRPEDKSTIIRRLRESAPTAMVGDGVNDAPALATADVGI
;
A
#
# COMPACT_ATOMS: atom_id res chain seq x y z
N LEU A 1 32.36 -21.00 42.34
CA LEU A 1 33.44 -20.42 43.13
C LEU A 1 33.14 -20.54 44.63
N ILE A 2 32.06 -19.96 45.18
CA ILE A 2 31.69 -19.97 46.61
C ILE A 2 31.68 -21.39 47.17
N ALA A 3 31.02 -22.34 46.50
CA ALA A 3 30.94 -23.73 46.97
C ALA A 3 32.34 -24.40 47.00
N ILE A 4 33.17 -24.20 45.96
CA ILE A 4 34.51 -24.82 45.84
C ILE A 4 35.47 -24.23 46.86
N THR A 5 35.61 -22.89 46.91
CA THR A 5 36.54 -22.23 47.86
C THR A 5 36.13 -22.44 49.33
N GLY A 6 34.82 -22.40 49.62
CA GLY A 6 34.31 -22.61 50.95
C GLY A 6 34.44 -24.05 51.44
N SER A 7 34.23 -25.03 50.55
CA SER A 7 34.39 -26.45 50.89
C SER A 7 35.86 -26.86 51.17
N LEU A 8 36.81 -26.07 50.66
CA LEU A 8 38.25 -26.24 50.99
C LEU A 8 38.62 -25.64 52.36
N LEU A 9 37.84 -24.70 52.84
CA LEU A 9 38.09 -23.92 54.09
C LEU A 9 37.20 -24.33 55.27
N GLY A 10 36.20 -25.18 55.04
CA GLY A 10 35.25 -25.60 56.10
C GLY A 10 34.41 -26.79 55.68
N ASP A 11 33.26 -27.00 56.37
CA ASP A 11 32.35 -28.11 56.06
C ASP A 11 31.72 -27.97 54.68
N PRO A 12 31.96 -28.95 53.76
CA PRO A 12 31.44 -28.89 52.40
C PRO A 12 29.90 -28.76 52.29
N ALA A 13 29.17 -29.42 53.17
CA ALA A 13 27.69 -29.40 53.16
C ALA A 13 27.15 -27.98 53.39
N THR A 14 27.70 -27.28 54.38
CA THR A 14 27.32 -25.89 54.74
C THR A 14 27.67 -24.94 53.60
N TRP A 15 28.78 -25.08 52.93
CA TRP A 15 29.19 -24.21 51.84
C TRP A 15 28.43 -24.46 50.54
N ILE A 16 28.03 -25.72 50.27
CA ILE A 16 27.13 -26.04 49.15
C ILE A 16 25.75 -25.43 49.42
N GLU A 17 25.18 -25.54 50.60
CA GLU A 17 23.90 -24.94 50.98
C GLU A 17 23.93 -23.41 50.80
N ARG A 18 24.96 -22.74 51.32
CA ARG A 18 25.14 -21.28 51.15
C ARG A 18 25.28 -20.88 49.69
N ALA A 19 26.00 -21.66 48.87
CA ALA A 19 26.10 -21.39 47.43
C ALA A 19 24.76 -21.53 46.72
N LEU A 20 23.94 -22.52 47.09
CA LEU A 20 22.57 -22.68 46.55
C LEU A 20 21.66 -21.54 46.95
N VAL A 21 21.72 -21.10 48.21
CA VAL A 21 20.92 -19.92 48.69
C VAL A 21 21.30 -18.66 47.88
N VAL A 22 22.60 -18.40 47.68
CA VAL A 22 23.08 -17.28 46.90
C VAL A 22 22.63 -17.40 45.43
N LEU A 23 22.67 -18.59 44.86
CA LEU A 23 22.23 -18.84 43.48
C LEU A 23 20.74 -18.55 43.29
N VAL A 24 19.90 -19.03 44.22
CA VAL A 24 18.45 -18.78 44.19
C VAL A 24 18.16 -17.31 44.42
N ALA A 25 18.81 -16.70 45.44
CA ALA A 25 18.56 -15.27 45.78
C ALA A 25 19.07 -14.32 44.63
N ALA A 26 20.14 -14.69 43.93
CA ALA A 26 20.65 -13.91 42.80
C ALA A 26 19.91 -14.19 41.48
N SER A 27 19.03 -15.18 41.45
CA SER A 27 18.27 -15.52 40.22
C SER A 27 17.22 -14.46 39.91
N PRO A 28 17.26 -13.86 38.69
CA PRO A 28 16.31 -12.82 38.30
C PRO A 28 14.96 -13.42 37.85
N CYS A 29 14.35 -14.28 38.66
CA CYS A 29 13.12 -15.00 38.33
C CYS A 29 11.97 -14.05 37.98
N ALA A 30 11.83 -12.92 38.66
CA ALA A 30 10.83 -11.92 38.36
C ALA A 30 11.04 -11.31 36.96
N LEU A 31 12.28 -11.06 36.58
CA LEU A 31 12.62 -10.55 35.25
C LEU A 31 12.36 -11.60 34.16
N ALA A 32 12.72 -12.86 34.43
CA ALA A 32 12.51 -13.96 33.49
C ALA A 32 11.04 -14.21 33.17
N ILE A 33 10.12 -13.94 34.10
CA ILE A 33 8.67 -14.10 33.92
C ILE A 33 8.04 -12.83 33.36
N SER A 34 8.52 -11.64 33.74
CA SER A 34 7.89 -10.36 33.35
C SER A 34 7.91 -10.12 31.85
N VAL A 35 8.99 -10.46 31.14
CA VAL A 35 9.13 -10.24 29.70
C VAL A 35 8.09 -11.04 28.90
N PRO A 36 7.99 -12.38 29.04
CA PRO A 36 6.97 -13.14 28.31
C PRO A 36 5.53 -12.71 28.66
N VAL A 37 5.24 -12.39 29.92
CA VAL A 37 3.91 -11.92 30.31
C VAL A 37 3.57 -10.59 29.64
N THR A 38 4.51 -9.66 29.58
CA THR A 38 4.32 -8.37 28.90
C THR A 38 4.08 -8.57 27.40
N VAL A 39 4.82 -9.44 26.75
CA VAL A 39 4.65 -9.75 25.31
C VAL A 39 3.27 -10.36 25.07
N VAL A 40 2.84 -11.33 25.86
CA VAL A 40 1.51 -11.96 25.71
C VAL A 40 0.39 -10.94 25.94
N ALA A 41 0.53 -10.09 26.96
CA ALA A 41 -0.44 -9.03 27.22
C ALA A 41 -0.53 -8.02 26.07
N ALA A 42 0.59 -7.61 25.50
CA ALA A 42 0.64 -6.69 24.36
C ALA A 42 0.03 -7.30 23.09
N ILE A 43 0.35 -8.57 22.77
CA ILE A 43 -0.27 -9.31 21.66
C ILE A 43 -1.78 -9.44 21.89
N GLY A 44 -2.23 -9.76 23.10
CA GLY A 44 -3.63 -9.83 23.44
C GLY A 44 -4.36 -8.49 23.30
N ALA A 45 -3.72 -7.38 23.67
CA ALA A 45 -4.26 -6.04 23.46
C ALA A 45 -4.38 -5.69 21.97
N ALA A 46 -3.36 -5.99 21.17
CA ALA A 46 -3.37 -5.80 19.72
C ALA A 46 -4.50 -6.62 19.05
N SER A 47 -4.67 -7.89 19.43
CA SER A 47 -5.75 -8.74 18.91
C SER A 47 -7.15 -8.20 19.18
N ARG A 48 -7.38 -7.54 20.32
CA ARG A 48 -8.69 -6.94 20.66
C ARG A 48 -9.10 -5.80 19.72
N ILE A 49 -8.14 -5.13 19.10
CA ILE A 49 -8.37 -4.07 18.10
C ILE A 49 -8.24 -4.58 16.66
N GLY A 50 -8.14 -5.91 16.48
CA GLY A 50 -8.08 -6.55 15.15
C GLY A 50 -6.68 -6.70 14.57
N ALA A 51 -5.61 -6.30 15.28
CA ALA A 51 -4.23 -6.44 14.80
C ALA A 51 -3.63 -7.78 15.25
N LEU A 52 -3.20 -8.60 14.27
CA LEU A 52 -2.53 -9.88 14.51
C LEU A 52 -1.01 -9.69 14.50
N VAL A 53 -0.38 -9.85 15.65
CA VAL A 53 1.07 -9.74 15.82
C VAL A 53 1.71 -11.12 15.83
N LYS A 54 2.62 -11.39 14.92
CA LYS A 54 3.33 -12.68 14.78
C LYS A 54 4.49 -12.80 15.77
N GLY A 55 4.17 -12.81 17.06
CA GLY A 55 5.13 -13.08 18.13
C GLY A 55 5.88 -11.86 18.66
N GLY A 56 6.71 -12.08 19.70
CA GLY A 56 7.40 -11.01 20.43
C GLY A 56 8.45 -10.26 19.60
N ALA A 57 9.11 -10.92 18.66
CA ALA A 57 10.09 -10.29 17.79
C ALA A 57 9.47 -9.21 16.89
N ALA A 58 8.26 -9.46 16.36
CA ALA A 58 7.52 -8.46 15.58
C ALA A 58 7.10 -7.27 16.46
N LEU A 59 6.68 -7.52 17.70
CA LEU A 59 6.33 -6.46 18.64
C LEU A 59 7.55 -5.59 19.00
N GLU A 60 8.70 -6.21 19.22
CA GLU A 60 9.96 -5.51 19.50
C GLU A 60 10.40 -4.66 18.28
N ALA A 61 10.31 -5.22 17.07
CA ALA A 61 10.62 -4.50 15.85
C ALA A 61 9.69 -3.28 15.67
N LEU A 62 8.38 -3.43 15.90
CA LEU A 62 7.40 -2.32 15.88
C LEU A 62 7.80 -1.18 16.83
N GLY A 63 8.31 -1.49 18.02
CA GLY A 63 8.76 -0.48 18.99
C GLY A 63 9.97 0.35 18.52
N ARG A 64 10.72 -0.15 17.55
CA ARG A 64 11.92 0.51 16.99
C ARG A 64 11.63 1.35 15.75
N ILE A 65 10.45 1.19 15.12
CA ILE A 65 10.08 1.90 13.89
C ILE A 65 10.14 3.42 14.09
N ARG A 66 10.61 4.12 13.07
CA ARG A 66 10.65 5.59 12.98
C ARG A 66 10.13 6.11 11.64
N SER A 67 10.03 5.24 10.63
CA SER A 67 9.49 5.55 9.31
C SER A 67 8.37 4.57 8.97
N VAL A 68 7.29 5.08 8.37
CA VAL A 68 6.13 4.30 7.93
C VAL A 68 5.88 4.59 6.46
N ALA A 69 6.06 3.59 5.62
CA ALA A 69 5.70 3.64 4.23
C ALA A 69 4.30 3.05 4.04
N LEU A 70 3.40 3.79 3.43
CA LEU A 70 2.01 3.40 3.22
C LEU A 70 1.79 3.15 1.72
N ASP A 71 1.26 1.99 1.36
CA ASP A 71 0.70 1.83 0.03
C ASP A 71 -0.55 2.69 -0.12
N LYS A 72 -0.85 3.09 -1.36
CA LYS A 72 -2.07 3.84 -1.65
C LYS A 72 -3.30 2.92 -1.67
N THR A 73 -3.28 1.95 -2.58
CA THR A 73 -4.48 1.17 -2.95
C THR A 73 -4.82 0.13 -1.87
N GLY A 74 -6.06 0.15 -1.38
CA GLY A 74 -6.50 -0.79 -0.33
C GLY A 74 -5.99 -0.46 1.08
N THR A 75 -4.99 0.42 1.21
CA THR A 75 -4.42 0.87 2.50
C THR A 75 -4.91 2.27 2.84
N LEU A 76 -4.42 3.30 2.15
CA LEU A 76 -4.93 4.68 2.32
C LEU A 76 -6.31 4.85 1.70
N THR A 77 -6.63 4.10 0.64
CA THR A 77 -7.90 4.15 -0.05
C THR A 77 -8.80 2.96 0.30
N ARG A 78 -10.08 3.04 -0.10
CA ARG A 78 -11.10 2.02 0.20
C ARG A 78 -11.01 0.77 -0.67
N ASN A 79 -10.17 0.77 -1.71
CA ASN A 79 -10.14 -0.24 -2.78
C ASN A 79 -11.52 -0.40 -3.47
N GLN A 80 -12.21 0.73 -3.65
CA GLN A 80 -13.51 0.84 -4.32
C GLN A 80 -13.45 1.92 -5.40
N PRO A 81 -12.67 1.69 -6.47
CA PRO A 81 -12.55 2.65 -7.55
C PRO A 81 -13.90 2.83 -8.24
N ALA A 82 -14.22 4.09 -8.55
CA ALA A 82 -15.44 4.47 -9.26
C ALA A 82 -15.12 5.46 -10.38
N VAL A 83 -15.93 5.44 -11.44
CA VAL A 83 -15.91 6.49 -12.47
C VAL A 83 -16.46 7.77 -11.88
N VAL A 84 -15.62 8.80 -11.76
CA VAL A 84 -15.99 10.10 -11.17
C VAL A 84 -16.26 11.17 -12.21
N ASP A 85 -15.63 11.06 -13.40
CA ASP A 85 -15.84 12.01 -14.49
C ASP A 85 -15.56 11.36 -15.86
N VAL A 86 -16.15 11.94 -16.91
CA VAL A 86 -15.94 11.54 -18.31
C VAL A 86 -15.92 12.79 -19.17
N ALA A 87 -14.78 13.09 -19.78
CA ALA A 87 -14.66 14.11 -20.80
C ALA A 87 -14.84 13.48 -22.19
N THR A 88 -15.55 14.18 -23.06
CA THR A 88 -15.86 13.71 -24.42
C THR A 88 -15.44 14.74 -25.44
N THR A 89 -15.08 14.28 -26.64
CA THR A 89 -14.95 15.17 -27.80
C THR A 89 -16.36 15.58 -28.32
N PRO A 90 -16.51 16.68 -29.07
CA PRO A 90 -17.85 17.22 -29.43
C PRO A 90 -18.75 16.27 -30.24
N ARG A 91 -18.17 15.21 -30.82
CA ARG A 91 -18.90 14.25 -31.67
C ARG A 91 -19.34 12.99 -30.92
N HIS A 92 -18.98 12.84 -29.66
CA HIS A 92 -19.20 11.62 -28.89
C HIS A 92 -19.92 11.92 -27.59
N THR A 93 -20.78 10.99 -27.15
CA THR A 93 -21.47 11.10 -25.88
C THR A 93 -20.72 10.36 -24.76
N ARG A 94 -21.05 10.68 -23.52
CA ARG A 94 -20.54 9.98 -22.33
C ARG A 94 -20.78 8.47 -22.42
N GLU A 95 -21.97 8.10 -22.84
CA GLU A 95 -22.40 6.70 -22.95
C GLU A 95 -21.55 5.96 -24.00
N GLN A 96 -21.27 6.58 -25.14
CA GLN A 96 -20.41 5.99 -26.17
C GLN A 96 -18.98 5.76 -25.69
N VAL A 97 -18.39 6.74 -24.98
CA VAL A 97 -17.04 6.64 -24.44
C VAL A 97 -16.98 5.51 -23.42
N LEU A 98 -17.93 5.43 -22.50
CA LEU A 98 -17.99 4.41 -21.48
C LEU A 98 -18.25 3.00 -22.06
N ASP A 99 -19.11 2.88 -23.07
CA ASP A 99 -19.42 1.62 -23.75
C ASP A 99 -18.17 1.01 -24.42
N ILE A 100 -17.39 1.83 -25.17
CA ILE A 100 -16.13 1.41 -25.77
C ILE A 100 -15.09 1.03 -24.69
N ALA A 101 -15.01 1.82 -23.62
CA ALA A 101 -14.12 1.54 -22.51
C ALA A 101 -14.48 0.22 -21.82
N ALA A 102 -15.77 0.00 -21.52
CA ALA A 102 -16.25 -1.23 -20.89
C ALA A 102 -16.05 -2.47 -21.78
N ALA A 103 -16.25 -2.34 -23.09
CA ALA A 103 -16.00 -3.44 -24.04
C ALA A 103 -14.54 -3.90 -24.01
N LEU A 104 -13.56 -2.98 -23.97
CA LEU A 104 -12.14 -3.31 -23.87
C LEU A 104 -11.77 -3.90 -22.50
N GLU A 105 -12.37 -3.41 -21.43
CA GLU A 105 -12.07 -3.84 -20.05
C GLU A 105 -12.84 -5.09 -19.60
N ALA A 106 -13.78 -5.61 -20.41
CA ALA A 106 -14.68 -6.71 -20.05
C ALA A 106 -13.98 -7.99 -19.55
N ARG A 107 -12.72 -8.21 -19.97
CA ARG A 107 -11.90 -9.37 -19.55
C ARG A 107 -10.70 -8.99 -18.70
N SER A 108 -10.59 -7.72 -18.29
CA SER A 108 -9.50 -7.21 -17.48
C SER A 108 -9.81 -7.38 -15.98
N GLU A 109 -8.83 -7.87 -15.24
CA GLU A 109 -8.91 -7.95 -13.77
C GLU A 109 -8.40 -6.69 -13.08
N HIS A 110 -8.01 -5.67 -13.85
CA HIS A 110 -7.46 -4.43 -13.30
C HIS A 110 -8.51 -3.68 -12.46
N PRO A 111 -8.14 -3.00 -11.36
CA PRO A 111 -9.10 -2.20 -10.57
C PRO A 111 -9.87 -1.16 -11.37
N LEU A 112 -9.26 -0.54 -12.40
CA LEU A 112 -9.94 0.39 -13.32
C LEU A 112 -11.08 -0.28 -14.09
N ALA A 113 -10.89 -1.54 -14.52
CA ALA A 113 -11.91 -2.31 -15.23
C ALA A 113 -13.17 -2.43 -14.39
N ARG A 114 -13.03 -2.81 -13.11
CA ARG A 114 -14.16 -2.94 -12.19
C ARG A 114 -14.97 -1.66 -12.07
N ALA A 115 -14.30 -0.51 -12.02
CA ALA A 115 -14.96 0.80 -11.95
C ALA A 115 -15.74 1.13 -13.23
N ILE A 116 -15.14 0.89 -14.39
CA ILE A 116 -15.76 1.15 -15.70
C ILE A 116 -16.94 0.23 -15.94
N LEU A 117 -16.78 -1.09 -15.69
CA LEU A 117 -17.84 -2.08 -15.83
C LEU A 117 -19.00 -1.85 -14.87
N ALA A 118 -18.74 -1.38 -13.65
CA ALA A 118 -19.79 -1.00 -12.70
C ALA A 118 -20.60 0.22 -13.17
N ALA A 119 -19.99 1.11 -13.95
CA ALA A 119 -20.66 2.28 -14.52
C ALA A 119 -21.50 1.95 -15.77
N VAL A 120 -21.19 0.85 -16.48
CA VAL A 120 -21.90 0.41 -17.69
C VAL A 120 -22.05 -1.12 -17.66
N PRO A 121 -23.12 -1.63 -17.04
CA PRO A 121 -23.36 -3.08 -16.95
C PRO A 121 -23.61 -3.77 -18.31
N GLU A 122 -24.19 -3.03 -19.27
CA GLU A 122 -24.44 -3.51 -20.63
C GLU A 122 -23.53 -2.75 -21.60
N HIS A 123 -22.65 -3.46 -22.28
CA HIS A 123 -21.68 -2.91 -23.23
C HIS A 123 -21.54 -3.83 -24.45
N ARG A 124 -20.96 -3.31 -25.53
CA ARG A 124 -20.61 -4.09 -26.72
C ARG A 124 -19.55 -5.13 -26.40
N ASP A 125 -19.40 -6.08 -27.31
CA ASP A 125 -18.29 -7.02 -27.26
C ASP A 125 -17.06 -6.45 -27.99
N ALA A 126 -15.88 -6.68 -27.41
CA ALA A 126 -14.60 -6.41 -28.06
C ALA A 126 -13.91 -7.72 -28.42
N GLU A 127 -13.29 -7.75 -29.60
CA GLU A 127 -12.50 -8.86 -30.12
C GLU A 127 -11.01 -8.54 -30.07
N ASN A 128 -10.17 -9.58 -30.03
CA ASN A 128 -8.71 -9.46 -30.08
C ASN A 128 -8.14 -8.49 -29.05
N VAL A 129 -8.70 -8.52 -27.84
CA VAL A 129 -8.24 -7.63 -26.76
C VAL A 129 -6.90 -8.11 -26.23
N GLU A 130 -5.89 -7.23 -26.28
CA GLU A 130 -4.54 -7.48 -25.80
C GLU A 130 -4.07 -6.40 -24.84
N ALA A 131 -3.40 -6.80 -23.79
CA ALA A 131 -2.80 -5.87 -22.84
C ALA A 131 -1.41 -5.43 -23.30
N VAL A 132 -1.19 -4.12 -23.36
CA VAL A 132 0.12 -3.50 -23.62
C VAL A 132 0.70 -3.08 -22.27
N THR A 133 1.72 -3.81 -21.83
CA THR A 133 2.32 -3.62 -20.49
C THR A 133 2.72 -2.17 -20.23
N GLY A 134 2.19 -1.60 -19.14
CA GLY A 134 2.46 -0.22 -18.73
C GLY A 134 1.85 0.86 -19.62
N ALA A 135 0.96 0.50 -20.56
CA ALA A 135 0.34 1.44 -21.48
C ALA A 135 -1.21 1.38 -21.45
N GLY A 136 -1.80 0.20 -21.64
CA GLY A 136 -3.24 0.05 -21.67
C GLY A 136 -3.69 -1.20 -22.43
N LEU A 137 -4.82 -1.13 -23.10
CA LEU A 137 -5.45 -2.20 -23.88
C LEU A 137 -5.62 -1.80 -25.33
N THR A 138 -5.50 -2.76 -26.24
CA THR A 138 -5.88 -2.66 -27.65
C THR A 138 -6.93 -3.71 -27.97
N GLY A 139 -7.77 -3.47 -28.96
CA GLY A 139 -8.76 -4.45 -29.42
C GLY A 139 -9.51 -3.96 -30.64
N THR A 140 -10.54 -4.69 -31.02
CA THR A 140 -11.41 -4.39 -32.15
C THR A 140 -12.86 -4.40 -31.68
N ILE A 141 -13.63 -3.39 -32.03
CA ILE A 141 -15.07 -3.27 -31.72
C ILE A 141 -15.79 -2.95 -33.03
N ASP A 142 -16.78 -3.76 -33.39
CA ASP A 142 -17.50 -3.64 -34.67
C ASP A 142 -16.55 -3.57 -35.90
N GLY A 143 -15.47 -4.35 -35.88
CA GLY A 143 -14.46 -4.40 -36.94
C GLY A 143 -13.53 -3.19 -36.99
N ARG A 144 -13.60 -2.26 -36.04
CA ARG A 144 -12.78 -1.03 -35.97
C ARG A 144 -11.77 -1.11 -34.83
N PRO A 145 -10.55 -0.60 -35.01
CA PRO A 145 -9.56 -0.58 -33.94
C PRO A 145 -9.97 0.30 -32.78
N ALA A 146 -9.74 -0.16 -31.57
CA ALA A 146 -10.00 0.56 -30.34
C ALA A 146 -8.81 0.44 -29.38
N ARG A 147 -8.51 1.49 -28.63
CA ARG A 147 -7.50 1.52 -27.57
C ARG A 147 -8.03 2.21 -26.33
N LEU A 148 -7.61 1.71 -25.18
CA LEU A 148 -7.83 2.35 -23.89
C LEU A 148 -6.50 2.40 -23.17
N GLY A 149 -6.08 3.58 -22.67
CA GLY A 149 -4.81 3.63 -21.97
C GLY A 149 -4.41 4.99 -21.43
N ARG A 150 -3.22 5.01 -20.85
CA ARG A 150 -2.69 6.20 -20.18
C ARG A 150 -2.41 7.36 -21.12
N PRO A 151 -2.52 8.61 -20.64
CA PRO A 151 -1.99 9.78 -21.34
C PRO A 151 -0.49 9.59 -21.67
N GLY A 152 -0.09 10.05 -22.86
CA GLY A 152 1.25 9.86 -23.41
C GLY A 152 1.40 8.63 -24.29
N TRP A 153 0.74 7.51 -24.01
CA TRP A 153 0.59 6.40 -24.93
C TRP A 153 -0.53 6.66 -25.97
N ILE A 154 -1.67 7.19 -25.50
CA ILE A 154 -2.67 7.79 -26.36
C ILE A 154 -2.49 9.32 -26.24
N PRO A 155 -2.27 10.05 -27.33
CA PRO A 155 -2.17 11.50 -27.31
C PRO A 155 -3.51 12.11 -26.89
N ALA A 156 -3.51 12.98 -25.88
CA ALA A 156 -4.75 13.55 -25.34
C ALA A 156 -5.44 14.56 -26.29
N GLY A 157 -4.68 15.19 -27.21
CA GLY A 157 -5.23 16.15 -28.14
C GLY A 157 -6.01 17.28 -27.47
N GLU A 158 -7.26 17.51 -27.91
CA GLU A 158 -8.18 18.51 -27.32
C GLU A 158 -8.63 18.18 -25.90
N LEU A 159 -8.41 16.95 -25.44
CA LEU A 159 -8.73 16.52 -24.06
C LEU A 159 -7.56 16.72 -23.09
N ALA A 160 -6.46 17.36 -23.51
CA ALA A 160 -5.27 17.53 -22.64
C ALA A 160 -5.58 18.31 -21.37
N GLU A 161 -6.34 19.41 -21.48
CA GLU A 161 -6.75 20.22 -20.32
C GLU A 161 -7.72 19.47 -19.39
N PRO A 162 -8.84 18.86 -19.88
CA PRO A 162 -9.67 17.98 -19.06
C PRO A 162 -8.92 16.85 -18.36
N VAL A 163 -8.02 16.15 -19.07
CA VAL A 163 -7.22 15.07 -18.50
C VAL A 163 -6.30 15.58 -17.37
N THR A 164 -5.69 16.74 -17.55
CA THR A 164 -4.88 17.36 -16.51
C THR A 164 -5.73 17.70 -15.27
N ALA A 165 -6.91 18.31 -15.47
CA ALA A 165 -7.82 18.63 -14.38
C ALA A 165 -8.29 17.37 -13.61
N MET A 166 -8.58 16.26 -14.32
CA MET A 166 -8.91 14.98 -13.70
C MET A 166 -7.78 14.46 -12.82
N GLN A 167 -6.54 14.53 -13.30
CA GLN A 167 -5.35 14.10 -12.53
C GLN A 167 -5.10 14.99 -11.31
N GLU A 168 -5.24 16.30 -11.45
CA GLU A 168 -5.12 17.27 -10.35
C GLU A 168 -6.23 17.10 -9.30
N ALA A 169 -7.39 16.57 -9.69
CA ALA A 169 -8.46 16.17 -8.78
C ALA A 169 -8.20 14.81 -8.09
N GLY A 170 -7.03 14.18 -8.34
CA GLY A 170 -6.65 12.90 -7.73
C GLY A 170 -7.24 11.66 -8.42
N ALA A 171 -7.74 11.79 -9.66
CA ALA A 171 -8.24 10.67 -10.43
C ALA A 171 -7.20 10.12 -11.40
N THR A 172 -7.21 8.81 -11.62
CA THR A 172 -6.48 8.19 -12.73
C THR A 172 -7.30 8.40 -14.01
N ALA A 173 -6.73 9.14 -14.97
CA ALA A 173 -7.35 9.39 -16.26
C ALA A 173 -6.86 8.37 -17.29
N VAL A 174 -7.80 7.73 -18.01
CA VAL A 174 -7.53 6.88 -19.16
C VAL A 174 -8.20 7.48 -20.39
N LEU A 175 -7.49 7.47 -21.53
CA LEU A 175 -7.98 7.93 -22.81
C LEU A 175 -8.55 6.77 -23.60
N ILE A 176 -9.59 7.04 -24.36
CA ILE A 176 -10.24 6.10 -25.25
C ILE A 176 -10.08 6.59 -26.69
N GLU A 177 -9.49 5.75 -27.54
CA GLU A 177 -9.38 5.95 -28.96
C GLU A 177 -10.22 4.91 -29.68
N TYR A 178 -10.98 5.33 -30.67
CA TYR A 178 -11.80 4.46 -31.50
C TYR A 178 -11.72 4.91 -32.96
N ASP A 179 -11.46 3.97 -33.87
CA ASP A 179 -11.31 4.21 -35.31
C ASP A 179 -10.24 5.29 -35.62
N GLY A 180 -9.11 5.26 -34.87
CA GLY A 180 -7.98 6.18 -35.03
C GLY A 180 -8.18 7.60 -34.48
N ALA A 181 -9.31 7.87 -33.80
CA ALA A 181 -9.58 9.17 -33.18
C ALA A 181 -9.77 9.01 -31.66
N VAL A 182 -9.23 9.95 -30.89
CA VAL A 182 -9.54 10.03 -29.46
C VAL A 182 -10.98 10.52 -29.30
N ILE A 183 -11.81 9.74 -28.62
CA ILE A 183 -13.23 10.01 -28.44
C ILE A 183 -13.58 10.57 -27.05
N GLY A 184 -12.75 10.24 -26.03
CA GLY A 184 -12.99 10.68 -24.67
C GLY A 184 -11.89 10.28 -23.72
N ALA A 185 -12.07 10.71 -22.47
CA ALA A 185 -11.27 10.32 -21.32
C ALA A 185 -12.18 9.94 -20.16
N VAL A 186 -11.83 8.91 -19.43
CA VAL A 186 -12.54 8.45 -18.22
C VAL A 186 -11.66 8.65 -17.02
N ALA A 187 -12.18 9.34 -16.01
CA ALA A 187 -11.55 9.53 -14.72
C ALA A 187 -12.05 8.48 -13.73
N VAL A 188 -11.15 7.69 -13.19
CA VAL A 188 -11.44 6.72 -12.13
C VAL A 188 -10.70 7.13 -10.87
N ARG A 189 -11.40 7.19 -9.75
CA ARG A 189 -10.82 7.51 -8.44
C ARG A 189 -11.21 6.49 -7.40
N ASP A 190 -10.26 6.15 -6.58
CA ASP A 190 -10.45 5.37 -5.36
C ASP A 190 -10.27 6.33 -4.18
N ASP A 191 -11.37 6.63 -3.52
CA ASP A 191 -11.39 7.65 -2.47
C ASP A 191 -10.60 7.22 -1.24
N LEU A 192 -9.97 8.18 -0.58
CA LEU A 192 -9.32 7.97 0.70
C LEU A 192 -10.30 7.41 1.73
N ARG A 193 -9.78 6.57 2.60
CA ARG A 193 -10.51 6.22 3.83
C ARG A 193 -10.72 7.48 4.66
N PRO A 194 -11.89 7.70 5.24
CA PRO A 194 -12.18 8.91 6.03
C PRO A 194 -11.19 9.10 7.19
N GLU A 195 -10.71 8.00 7.76
CA GLU A 195 -9.75 7.99 8.85
C GLU A 195 -8.30 8.23 8.44
N ALA A 196 -7.94 8.11 7.16
CA ALA A 196 -6.56 8.18 6.69
C ALA A 196 -5.85 9.50 7.05
N PRO A 197 -6.44 10.70 6.85
CA PRO A 197 -5.78 11.95 7.22
C PRO A 197 -5.51 12.05 8.72
N GLU A 198 -6.45 11.61 9.57
CA GLU A 198 -6.27 11.60 11.02
C GLU A 198 -5.15 10.66 11.45
N VAL A 199 -5.11 9.45 10.89
CA VAL A 199 -4.06 8.46 11.19
C VAL A 199 -2.69 8.99 10.79
N VAL A 200 -2.55 9.58 9.60
CA VAL A 200 -1.30 10.21 9.14
C VAL A 200 -0.87 11.34 10.07
N ALA A 201 -1.80 12.22 10.45
CA ALA A 201 -1.52 13.31 11.38
C ALA A 201 -1.03 12.79 12.75
N ARG A 202 -1.66 11.74 13.28
CA ARG A 202 -1.24 11.09 14.54
C ARG A 202 0.14 10.46 14.44
N LEU A 203 0.45 9.76 13.35
CA LEU A 203 1.79 9.20 13.12
C LEU A 203 2.85 10.31 13.10
N ARG A 204 2.62 11.39 12.36
CA ARG A 204 3.54 12.52 12.28
C ARG A 204 3.70 13.23 13.64
N ALA A 205 2.63 13.45 14.36
CA ALA A 205 2.67 14.03 15.70
C ALA A 205 3.43 13.15 16.70
N SER A 206 3.45 11.83 16.49
CA SER A 206 4.24 10.88 17.27
C SER A 206 5.71 10.78 16.83
N GLY A 207 6.14 11.61 15.86
CA GLY A 207 7.53 11.67 15.40
C GLY A 207 7.90 10.67 14.31
N TYR A 208 6.92 9.96 13.72
CA TYR A 208 7.18 9.09 12.58
C TYR A 208 7.32 9.89 11.28
N GLN A 209 8.26 9.49 10.44
CA GLN A 209 8.30 9.87 9.03
C GLN A 209 7.23 9.06 8.30
N VAL A 210 6.45 9.71 7.44
CA VAL A 210 5.39 9.03 6.68
C VAL A 210 5.60 9.27 5.20
N ALA A 211 5.74 8.18 4.44
CA ALA A 211 5.87 8.18 2.99
C ALA A 211 4.70 7.44 2.35
N MET A 212 4.28 7.88 1.15
CA MET A 212 3.30 7.18 0.32
C MET A 212 4.00 6.56 -0.90
N LEU A 213 3.72 5.29 -1.17
CA LEU A 213 4.20 4.56 -2.33
C LEU A 213 3.03 4.20 -3.25
N THR A 214 3.13 4.52 -4.55
CA THR A 214 2.05 4.23 -5.50
C THR A 214 2.56 4.02 -6.92
N GLY A 215 1.85 3.20 -7.69
CA GLY A 215 2.03 3.08 -9.15
C GLY A 215 1.31 4.14 -9.97
N ASP A 216 0.55 5.04 -9.33
CA ASP A 216 -0.11 6.14 -10.02
C ASP A 216 0.92 7.17 -10.51
N ASN A 217 0.51 7.96 -11.51
CA ASN A 217 1.32 9.08 -11.97
C ASN A 217 1.48 10.16 -10.88
N GLU A 218 2.55 10.96 -11.02
CA GLU A 218 2.97 11.95 -10.04
C GLU A 218 1.86 12.95 -9.65
N ARG A 219 1.04 13.41 -10.63
CA ARG A 219 -0.05 14.39 -10.36
C ARG A 219 -1.15 13.79 -9.48
N THR A 220 -1.64 12.61 -9.86
CA THR A 220 -2.67 11.89 -9.10
C THR A 220 -2.17 11.55 -7.69
N ALA A 221 -0.92 11.09 -7.59
CA ALA A 221 -0.29 10.77 -6.31
C ALA A 221 -0.16 12.01 -5.41
N ALA A 222 0.33 13.13 -5.95
CA ALA A 222 0.48 14.39 -5.20
C ALA A 222 -0.85 14.92 -4.69
N ALA A 223 -1.91 14.88 -5.51
CA ALA A 223 -3.24 15.33 -5.12
C ALA A 223 -3.81 14.50 -3.94
N LEU A 224 -3.68 13.17 -4.01
CA LEU A 224 -4.15 12.28 -2.95
C LEU A 224 -3.32 12.43 -1.66
N ALA A 225 -1.99 12.52 -1.80
CA ALA A 225 -1.08 12.70 -0.68
C ALA A 225 -1.34 14.02 0.06
N ALA A 226 -1.63 15.10 -0.68
CA ALA A 226 -2.01 16.39 -0.09
C ALA A 226 -3.28 16.27 0.76
N GLN A 227 -4.30 15.54 0.28
CA GLN A 227 -5.52 15.27 1.04
C GLN A 227 -5.24 14.43 2.30
N ALA A 228 -4.32 13.46 2.23
CA ALA A 228 -3.91 12.64 3.35
C ALA A 228 -2.93 13.34 4.32
N GLY A 229 -2.37 14.51 3.95
CA GLY A 229 -1.36 15.22 4.73
C GLY A 229 0.04 14.61 4.65
N ILE A 230 0.35 13.88 3.56
CA ILE A 230 1.65 13.26 3.30
C ILE A 230 2.46 14.15 2.35
N THR A 231 3.72 14.38 2.67
CA THR A 231 4.64 15.20 1.85
C THR A 231 5.73 14.39 1.14
N ASP A 232 6.05 13.20 1.63
CA ASP A 232 7.00 12.28 1.01
C ASP A 232 6.25 11.30 0.12
N VAL A 233 6.35 11.49 -1.20
CA VAL A 233 5.54 10.77 -2.20
C VAL A 233 6.44 10.15 -3.25
N HIS A 234 6.27 8.84 -3.44
CA HIS A 234 6.94 8.08 -4.48
C HIS A 234 5.89 7.53 -5.45
N ALA A 235 5.84 8.09 -6.64
CA ALA A 235 4.88 7.81 -7.70
C ALA A 235 5.49 7.00 -8.85
N ASP A 236 4.67 6.60 -9.82
CA ASP A 236 5.06 5.83 -11.02
C ASP A 236 5.86 4.55 -10.71
N LEU A 237 5.66 3.95 -9.53
CA LEU A 237 6.40 2.79 -9.07
C LEU A 237 5.86 1.49 -9.65
N ARG A 238 6.76 0.64 -10.16
CA ARG A 238 6.47 -0.77 -10.38
C ARG A 238 6.58 -1.54 -9.05
N PRO A 239 6.02 -2.75 -8.95
CA PRO A 239 6.12 -3.55 -7.72
C PRO A 239 7.56 -3.73 -7.21
N GLU A 240 8.52 -3.95 -8.11
CA GLU A 240 9.95 -4.08 -7.79
C GLU A 240 10.58 -2.79 -7.27
N ASP A 241 10.13 -1.62 -7.77
CA ASP A 241 10.65 -0.31 -7.38
C ASP A 241 10.30 0.00 -5.92
N LYS A 242 9.11 -0.42 -5.44
CA LYS A 242 8.69 -0.26 -4.05
C LYS A 242 9.70 -0.85 -3.07
N SER A 243 10.23 -2.04 -3.36
CA SER A 243 11.28 -2.67 -2.53
C SER A 243 12.56 -1.85 -2.48
N THR A 244 12.91 -1.17 -3.56
CA THR A 244 14.10 -0.31 -3.63
C THR A 244 13.90 0.96 -2.78
N ILE A 245 12.71 1.55 -2.82
CA ILE A 245 12.39 2.69 -1.95
C ILE A 245 12.42 2.28 -0.48
N ILE A 246 11.83 1.14 -0.12
CA ILE A 246 11.87 0.62 1.27
C ILE A 246 13.32 0.43 1.74
N ARG A 247 14.21 -0.14 0.92
CA ARG A 247 15.63 -0.26 1.28
C ARG A 247 16.27 1.10 1.57
N ARG A 248 16.00 2.11 0.74
CA ARG A 248 16.50 3.48 0.95
C ARG A 248 15.96 4.12 2.24
N LEU A 249 14.68 3.96 2.53
CA LEU A 249 14.09 4.46 3.78
C LEU A 249 14.74 3.80 5.01
N ARG A 250 15.00 2.49 4.94
CA ARG A 250 15.68 1.72 6.00
C ARG A 250 17.11 2.17 6.27
N GLU A 251 17.83 2.69 5.28
CA GLU A 251 19.16 3.28 5.48
C GLU A 251 19.11 4.50 6.41
N SER A 252 18.00 5.23 6.42
CA SER A 252 17.80 6.42 7.25
C SER A 252 17.19 6.08 8.61
N ALA A 253 16.25 5.16 8.68
CA ALA A 253 15.56 4.79 9.91
C ALA A 253 14.85 3.42 9.80
N PRO A 254 14.67 2.68 10.91
CA PRO A 254 13.84 1.47 10.91
C PRO A 254 12.45 1.76 10.36
N THR A 255 12.05 1.01 9.34
CA THR A 255 10.89 1.30 8.50
C THR A 255 9.86 0.18 8.53
N ALA A 256 8.59 0.55 8.78
CA ALA A 256 7.44 -0.30 8.52
C ALA A 256 6.88 -0.04 7.12
N MET A 257 6.44 -1.10 6.44
CA MET A 257 5.61 -1.02 5.23
C MET A 257 4.22 -1.52 5.54
N VAL A 258 3.21 -0.74 5.17
CA VAL A 258 1.79 -1.12 5.28
C VAL A 258 1.21 -1.23 3.88
N GLY A 259 0.60 -2.37 3.56
CA GLY A 259 0.05 -2.65 2.24
C GLY A 259 -0.96 -3.79 2.26
N ASP A 260 -1.67 -4.02 1.15
CA ASP A 260 -2.70 -5.07 1.04
C ASP A 260 -2.12 -6.48 0.74
N GLY A 261 -0.82 -6.58 0.49
CA GLY A 261 -0.12 -7.84 0.25
C GLY A 261 -0.22 -8.40 -1.18
N VAL A 262 -1.00 -7.78 -2.06
CA VAL A 262 -1.18 -8.29 -3.44
C VAL A 262 -0.01 -7.87 -4.33
N ASN A 263 0.25 -6.57 -4.43
CA ASN A 263 1.34 -6.02 -5.25
C ASN A 263 2.57 -5.63 -4.42
N ASP A 264 2.44 -5.62 -3.09
CA ASP A 264 3.42 -5.09 -2.16
C ASP A 264 4.22 -6.17 -1.42
N ALA A 265 3.95 -7.46 -1.67
CA ALA A 265 4.59 -8.56 -0.97
C ALA A 265 6.13 -8.45 -0.92
N PRO A 266 6.86 -8.09 -2.00
CA PRO A 266 8.30 -7.89 -1.95
C PRO A 266 8.72 -6.70 -1.08
N ALA A 267 7.93 -5.61 -1.08
CA ALA A 267 8.19 -4.42 -0.26
C ALA A 267 7.93 -4.71 1.23
N LEU A 268 6.82 -5.39 1.55
CA LEU A 268 6.48 -5.85 2.90
C LEU A 268 7.57 -6.76 3.48
N ALA A 269 8.08 -7.71 2.67
CA ALA A 269 9.18 -8.59 3.07
C ALA A 269 10.53 -7.87 3.22
N THR A 270 10.70 -6.72 2.55
CA THR A 270 11.94 -5.93 2.61
C THR A 270 11.98 -5.01 3.83
N ALA A 271 10.84 -4.56 4.33
CA ALA A 271 10.74 -3.68 5.50
C ALA A 271 11.20 -4.37 6.79
N ASP A 272 11.50 -3.59 7.84
CA ASP A 272 11.77 -4.15 9.19
C ASP A 272 10.50 -4.73 9.80
N VAL A 273 9.35 -4.16 9.45
CA VAL A 273 8.02 -4.70 9.78
C VAL A 273 7.11 -4.54 8.57
N GLY A 274 6.53 -5.62 8.06
CA GLY A 274 5.45 -5.63 7.07
C GLY A 274 4.09 -5.78 7.78
N ILE A 275 3.11 -4.96 7.42
CA ILE A 275 1.76 -4.91 7.99
C ILE A 275 0.73 -5.03 6.89
#